data_b766caa623afdeb3cc7990a9c6ff9776
#
_entry.id   b766caa623afdeb3cc7990a9c6ff9776
#
_cell.length_a   1.000
_cell.length_b   1.000
_cell.length_c   1.000
_cell.angle_alpha   90.00
_cell.angle_beta   90.00
_cell.angle_gamma   90.00
#
_symmetry.space_group_name_H-M   'P 1'
#
loop_
_entity.id
_entity.type
_entity.pdbx_description
1 polymer ?
#
loop_
_entity_poly.entity_id
_entity_poly.type
_entity_poly.pdbx_seq_one_letter_code
_entity_poly.pdbx_strand_id
1 'polypeptide(L)'
;QTGVTRWPWQAAAADLHCWAERFIVEFKLEIGVPALLIASLRGGRLGHFHYGRNGFGLTDEIALDEEHVRHSPPWRVYGTVLHELLHAWQQQHGTPGRRNYHNRQFRQKARTLGLIINHRGFTEYAAGESAFINILTKYGVSLAGFSATPSTTVSRPGSKLKLYQCPCGVKVRIGRSRFNAKCLDCDGVFVLQAPTLPQPSRSPVL
;
A
#
# COMPACT_ATOMS: atom_id res chain seq x y z
N GLN A 1 3.23 -39.73 -29.29
CA GLN A 1 2.77 -38.34 -29.20
C GLN A 1 3.24 -37.79 -27.84
N THR A 2 4.36 -37.09 -27.83
CA THR A 2 4.83 -36.36 -26.64
C THR A 2 3.92 -35.14 -26.47
N GLY A 3 2.89 -35.29 -25.63
CA GLY A 3 2.03 -34.18 -25.24
C GLY A 3 2.88 -33.13 -24.53
N VAL A 4 3.08 -31.97 -25.16
CA VAL A 4 3.67 -30.81 -24.50
C VAL A 4 2.74 -30.43 -23.35
N THR A 5 3.17 -30.66 -22.13
CA THR A 5 2.41 -30.24 -20.94
C THR A 5 2.35 -28.71 -20.94
N ARG A 6 1.20 -28.17 -21.33
CA ARG A 6 1.01 -26.72 -21.39
C ARG A 6 1.02 -26.17 -19.96
N TRP A 7 1.83 -25.15 -19.71
CA TRP A 7 1.85 -24.47 -18.41
C TRP A 7 0.44 -23.94 -18.08
N PRO A 8 -0.15 -24.34 -16.95
CA PRO A 8 -1.55 -24.07 -16.66
C PRO A 8 -1.86 -22.55 -16.52
N TRP A 9 -0.84 -21.75 -16.26
CA TRP A 9 -0.97 -20.30 -16.06
C TRP A 9 -0.68 -19.46 -17.32
N GLN A 10 -0.43 -20.08 -18.45
CA GLN A 10 0.00 -19.37 -19.67
C GLN A 10 -0.99 -18.25 -20.07
N ALA A 11 -2.28 -18.53 -20.08
CA ALA A 11 -3.31 -17.55 -20.43
C ALA A 11 -3.42 -16.44 -19.38
N ALA A 12 -3.41 -16.79 -18.09
CA ALA A 12 -3.46 -15.82 -17.01
C ALA A 12 -2.22 -14.92 -17.00
N ALA A 13 -1.03 -15.47 -17.20
CA ALA A 13 0.20 -14.70 -17.26
C ALA A 13 0.21 -13.71 -18.43
N ALA A 14 -0.28 -14.11 -19.60
CA ALA A 14 -0.42 -13.24 -20.76
C ALA A 14 -1.40 -12.10 -20.50
N ASP A 15 -2.55 -12.38 -19.89
CA ASP A 15 -3.54 -11.37 -19.51
C ASP A 15 -2.97 -10.38 -18.49
N LEU A 16 -2.32 -10.87 -17.43
CA LEU A 16 -1.71 -10.02 -16.42
C LEU A 16 -0.56 -9.16 -16.98
N HIS A 17 0.20 -9.69 -17.94
CA HIS A 17 1.22 -8.91 -18.64
C HIS A 17 0.59 -7.77 -19.44
N CYS A 18 -0.45 -8.04 -20.22
CA CYS A 18 -1.20 -6.99 -20.93
C CYS A 18 -1.76 -5.94 -19.97
N TRP A 19 -2.24 -6.33 -18.78
CA TRP A 19 -2.70 -5.37 -17.78
C TRP A 19 -1.59 -4.55 -17.17
N ALA A 20 -0.41 -5.14 -16.95
CA ALA A 20 0.76 -4.39 -16.51
C ALA A 20 1.15 -3.32 -17.54
N GLU A 21 1.23 -3.68 -18.83
CA GLU A 21 1.48 -2.73 -19.91
C GLU A 21 0.44 -1.60 -19.98
N ARG A 22 -0.85 -1.95 -19.90
CA ARG A 22 -1.94 -0.97 -19.88
C ARG A 22 -1.80 0.03 -18.74
N PHE A 23 -1.56 -0.44 -17.52
CA PHE A 23 -1.37 0.44 -16.37
C PHE A 23 -0.14 1.35 -16.53
N ILE A 24 0.97 0.81 -17.05
CA ILE A 24 2.18 1.60 -17.30
C ILE A 24 1.88 2.74 -18.25
N VAL A 25 1.20 2.46 -19.37
CA VAL A 25 0.87 3.45 -20.40
C VAL A 25 -0.18 4.44 -19.91
N GLU A 26 -1.31 3.95 -19.44
CA GLU A 26 -2.47 4.80 -19.06
C GLU A 26 -2.17 5.70 -17.87
N PHE A 27 -1.36 5.23 -16.91
CA PHE A 27 -0.99 6.00 -15.73
C PHE A 27 0.36 6.70 -15.84
N LYS A 28 1.00 6.61 -17.02
CA LYS A 28 2.29 7.24 -17.32
C LYS A 28 3.31 6.94 -16.23
N LEU A 29 3.48 5.65 -15.92
CA LEU A 29 4.38 5.25 -14.84
C LEU A 29 5.85 5.37 -15.23
N GLU A 30 6.16 5.42 -16.55
CA GLU A 30 7.52 5.58 -17.09
C GLU A 30 8.50 4.54 -16.53
N ILE A 31 8.05 3.30 -16.40
CA ILE A 31 8.83 2.14 -15.96
C ILE A 31 8.83 1.06 -17.04
N GLY A 32 9.85 0.20 -17.04
CA GLY A 32 9.82 -1.03 -17.83
C GLY A 32 8.76 -2.00 -17.30
N VAL A 33 8.30 -2.93 -18.15
CA VAL A 33 7.39 -3.99 -17.71
C VAL A 33 8.19 -5.02 -16.92
N PRO A 34 7.90 -5.24 -15.62
CA PRO A 34 8.58 -6.27 -14.84
C PRO A 34 8.24 -7.67 -15.33
N ALA A 35 9.13 -8.64 -15.11
CA ALA A 35 8.80 -10.05 -15.31
C ALA A 35 7.65 -10.45 -14.37
N LEU A 36 6.68 -11.22 -14.91
CA LEU A 36 5.54 -11.70 -14.13
C LEU A 36 5.70 -13.18 -13.79
N LEU A 37 5.54 -13.52 -12.53
CA LEU A 37 5.54 -14.87 -12.00
C LEU A 37 4.21 -15.16 -11.29
N ILE A 38 3.62 -16.31 -11.55
CA ILE A 38 2.50 -16.84 -10.76
C ILE A 38 3.02 -18.04 -9.98
N ALA A 39 3.00 -17.96 -8.66
CA ALA A 39 3.55 -18.97 -7.76
C ALA A 39 2.84 -18.96 -6.41
N SER A 40 2.98 -20.03 -5.63
CA SER A 40 2.50 -20.07 -4.26
C SER A 40 3.34 -19.15 -3.37
N LEU A 41 2.73 -18.10 -2.82
CA LEU A 41 3.39 -17.12 -1.98
C LEU A 41 3.17 -17.42 -0.49
N ARG A 42 4.23 -17.35 0.31
CA ARG A 42 4.16 -17.57 1.75
C ARG A 42 3.64 -16.34 2.50
N GLY A 43 3.00 -16.57 3.65
CA GLY A 43 2.64 -15.50 4.60
C GLY A 43 1.40 -14.69 4.19
N GLY A 44 0.50 -15.25 3.37
CA GLY A 44 -0.75 -14.61 2.96
C GLY A 44 -0.57 -13.40 2.05
N ARG A 45 0.55 -13.35 1.32
CA ARG A 45 0.82 -12.31 0.34
C ARG A 45 0.00 -12.57 -0.92
N LEU A 46 -0.62 -11.53 -1.46
CA LEU A 46 -1.34 -11.59 -2.73
C LEU A 46 -0.42 -11.30 -3.92
N GLY A 47 0.60 -10.49 -3.70
CA GLY A 47 1.65 -10.15 -4.63
C GLY A 47 2.96 -9.81 -3.93
N HIS A 48 4.02 -9.68 -4.72
CA HIS A 48 5.35 -9.32 -4.25
C HIS A 48 6.18 -8.72 -5.38
N PHE A 49 6.72 -7.54 -5.18
CA PHE A 49 7.69 -6.92 -6.07
C PHE A 49 9.12 -7.22 -5.59
N HIS A 50 9.96 -7.70 -6.49
CA HIS A 50 11.38 -7.92 -6.27
C HIS A 50 12.20 -7.04 -7.21
N TYR A 51 13.00 -6.17 -6.63
CA TYR A 51 13.93 -5.32 -7.36
C TYR A 51 15.27 -6.00 -7.57
N GLY A 52 15.83 -5.84 -8.74
CA GLY A 52 17.15 -6.33 -9.08
C GLY A 52 17.14 -7.64 -9.85
N ARG A 53 18.31 -8.17 -10.15
CA ARG A 53 18.45 -9.41 -10.93
C ARG A 53 17.97 -10.61 -10.12
N ASN A 54 17.02 -11.34 -10.68
CA ASN A 54 16.70 -12.68 -10.20
C ASN A 54 17.74 -13.70 -10.69
N GLY A 55 17.61 -14.97 -10.28
CA GLY A 55 18.51 -16.05 -10.70
C GLY A 55 18.59 -16.32 -12.19
N PHE A 56 17.65 -15.76 -12.99
CA PHE A 56 17.59 -15.87 -14.45
C PHE A 56 18.16 -14.64 -15.19
N GLY A 57 18.71 -13.67 -14.46
CA GLY A 57 19.26 -12.45 -15.06
C GLY A 57 18.21 -11.40 -15.43
N LEU A 58 16.92 -11.62 -15.14
CA LEU A 58 15.85 -10.65 -15.32
C LEU A 58 15.96 -9.57 -14.26
N THR A 59 15.63 -8.36 -14.65
CA THR A 59 15.50 -7.22 -13.73
C THR A 59 14.03 -7.06 -13.39
N ASP A 60 13.75 -6.71 -12.14
CA ASP A 60 12.41 -6.42 -11.63
C ASP A 60 11.38 -7.54 -11.91
N GLU A 61 10.88 -8.13 -10.86
CA GLU A 61 9.91 -9.20 -10.91
C GLU A 61 8.69 -8.87 -10.05
N ILE A 62 7.51 -9.14 -10.59
CA ILE A 62 6.26 -9.18 -9.83
C ILE A 62 5.82 -10.63 -9.73
N ALA A 63 5.77 -11.17 -8.53
CA ALA A 63 5.17 -12.46 -8.25
C ALA A 63 3.73 -12.27 -7.74
N LEU A 64 2.78 -13.03 -8.27
CA LEU A 64 1.39 -13.07 -7.81
C LEU A 64 1.07 -14.45 -7.24
N ASP A 65 0.31 -14.45 -6.16
CA ASP A 65 -0.12 -15.69 -5.51
C ASP A 65 -1.11 -16.46 -6.39
N GLU A 66 -0.86 -17.76 -6.60
CA GLU A 66 -1.66 -18.60 -7.48
C GLU A 66 -3.11 -18.76 -7.00
N GLU A 67 -3.34 -18.84 -5.69
CA GLU A 67 -4.69 -18.93 -5.13
C GLU A 67 -5.44 -17.60 -5.29
N HIS A 68 -4.71 -16.49 -5.17
CA HIS A 68 -5.26 -15.17 -5.44
C HIS A 68 -5.68 -15.03 -6.92
N VAL A 69 -4.83 -15.43 -7.86
CA VAL A 69 -5.13 -15.39 -9.30
C VAL A 69 -6.30 -16.30 -9.66
N ARG A 70 -6.40 -17.47 -9.03
CA ARG A 70 -7.44 -18.48 -9.32
C ARG A 70 -8.81 -18.10 -8.78
N HIS A 71 -8.87 -17.55 -7.58
CA HIS A 71 -10.11 -17.42 -6.82
C HIS A 71 -10.61 -16.00 -6.62
N SER A 72 -9.81 -14.98 -6.93
CA SER A 72 -10.26 -13.59 -6.82
C SER A 72 -10.90 -13.10 -8.11
N PRO A 73 -11.84 -12.15 -8.04
CA PRO A 73 -12.37 -11.52 -9.24
C PRO A 73 -11.26 -10.74 -9.98
N PRO A 74 -11.31 -10.67 -11.32
CA PRO A 74 -10.25 -10.07 -12.14
C PRO A 74 -9.83 -8.67 -11.68
N TRP A 75 -10.79 -7.79 -11.36
CA TRP A 75 -10.49 -6.44 -10.90
C TRP A 75 -9.58 -6.42 -9.66
N ARG A 76 -9.71 -7.42 -8.78
CA ARG A 76 -8.90 -7.50 -7.55
C ARG A 76 -7.48 -7.95 -7.85
N VAL A 77 -7.32 -8.91 -8.76
CA VAL A 77 -6.00 -9.36 -9.23
C VAL A 77 -5.27 -8.22 -9.94
N TYR A 78 -5.96 -7.49 -10.81
CA TYR A 78 -5.39 -6.31 -11.49
C TYR A 78 -5.02 -5.19 -10.51
N GLY A 79 -5.81 -5.00 -9.45
CA GLY A 79 -5.46 -4.08 -8.37
C GLY A 79 -4.16 -4.47 -7.65
N THR A 80 -3.91 -5.78 -7.50
CA THR A 80 -2.63 -6.27 -6.97
C THR A 80 -1.49 -6.02 -7.96
N VAL A 81 -1.69 -6.26 -9.25
CA VAL A 81 -0.69 -5.92 -10.29
C VAL A 81 -0.33 -4.43 -10.22
N LEU A 82 -1.32 -3.55 -10.18
CA LEU A 82 -1.08 -2.11 -10.07
C LEU A 82 -0.32 -1.75 -8.79
N HIS A 83 -0.64 -2.38 -7.66
CA HIS A 83 0.08 -2.18 -6.40
C HIS A 83 1.57 -2.51 -6.54
N GLU A 84 1.89 -3.65 -7.13
CA GLU A 84 3.29 -4.07 -7.30
C GLU A 84 4.02 -3.20 -8.35
N LEU A 85 3.34 -2.74 -9.40
CA LEU A 85 3.89 -1.75 -10.35
C LEU A 85 4.23 -0.41 -9.66
N LEU A 86 3.48 -0.02 -8.62
CA LEU A 86 3.82 1.18 -7.85
C LEU A 86 5.09 1.00 -7.01
N HIS A 87 5.44 -0.22 -6.61
CA HIS A 87 6.75 -0.48 -6.02
C HIS A 87 7.87 -0.32 -7.04
N ALA A 88 7.68 -0.82 -8.28
CA ALA A 88 8.62 -0.60 -9.39
C ALA A 88 8.76 0.90 -9.69
N TRP A 89 7.65 1.63 -9.79
CA TRP A 89 7.64 3.07 -9.96
C TRP A 89 8.41 3.79 -8.85
N GLN A 90 8.19 3.43 -7.61
CA GLN A 90 8.86 4.07 -6.47
C GLN A 90 10.36 3.76 -6.44
N GLN A 91 10.75 2.57 -6.89
CA GLN A 91 12.16 2.18 -7.00
C GLN A 91 12.88 3.04 -8.04
N GLN A 92 12.23 3.35 -9.15
CA GLN A 92 12.83 4.09 -10.26
C GLN A 92 12.73 5.62 -10.10
N HIS A 93 11.61 6.13 -9.59
CA HIS A 93 11.30 7.58 -9.57
C HIS A 93 11.16 8.16 -8.15
N GLY A 94 11.35 7.35 -7.12
CA GLY A 94 11.10 7.78 -5.75
C GLY A 94 12.16 7.37 -4.75
N THR A 95 11.73 7.31 -3.50
CA THR A 95 12.54 6.83 -2.40
C THR A 95 11.85 5.64 -1.75
N PRO A 96 12.20 4.40 -2.15
CA PRO A 96 11.56 3.21 -1.62
C PRO A 96 11.83 3.03 -0.14
N GLY A 97 10.82 2.54 0.59
CA GLY A 97 10.97 2.15 1.97
C GLY A 97 11.72 0.82 2.09
N ARG A 98 12.40 0.60 3.22
CA ARG A 98 13.07 -0.69 3.48
C ARG A 98 12.07 -1.84 3.38
N ARG A 99 12.42 -2.90 2.65
CA ARG A 99 11.57 -4.09 2.43
C ARG A 99 10.20 -3.74 1.84
N ASN A 100 10.16 -2.85 0.86
CA ASN A 100 8.93 -2.38 0.22
C ASN A 100 7.90 -1.78 1.21
N TYR A 101 8.37 -1.10 2.25
CA TYR A 101 7.48 -0.41 3.18
C TYR A 101 6.73 0.71 2.46
N HIS A 102 5.40 0.70 2.57
CA HIS A 102 4.51 1.69 1.98
C HIS A 102 4.62 3.04 2.71
N ASN A 103 5.64 3.81 2.39
CA ASN A 103 5.86 5.14 2.96
C ASN A 103 4.84 6.18 2.44
N ARG A 104 4.99 7.43 2.85
CA ARG A 104 4.07 8.51 2.46
C ARG A 104 4.00 8.68 0.94
N GLN A 105 5.13 8.64 0.23
CA GLN A 105 5.21 8.80 -1.22
C GLN A 105 4.43 7.70 -1.94
N PHE A 106 4.65 6.43 -1.57
CA PHE A 106 3.92 5.29 -2.11
C PHE A 106 2.41 5.46 -1.93
N ARG A 107 1.97 5.72 -0.69
CA ARG A 107 0.54 5.88 -0.37
C ARG A 107 -0.09 7.05 -1.10
N GLN A 108 0.64 8.13 -1.31
CA GLN A 108 0.15 9.29 -2.04
C GLN A 108 -0.03 8.94 -3.53
N LYS A 109 0.97 8.31 -4.18
CA LYS A 109 0.86 7.86 -5.57
C LYS A 109 -0.27 6.84 -5.74
N ALA A 110 -0.38 5.83 -4.86
CA ALA A 110 -1.47 4.85 -4.88
C ALA A 110 -2.85 5.55 -4.82
N ARG A 111 -3.00 6.54 -3.94
CA ARG A 111 -4.26 7.27 -3.79
C ARG A 111 -4.65 8.06 -5.04
N THR A 112 -3.71 8.65 -5.79
CA THR A 112 -4.03 9.34 -7.05
C THR A 112 -4.61 8.40 -8.10
N LEU A 113 -4.34 7.11 -7.98
CA LEU A 113 -4.86 6.08 -8.88
C LEU A 113 -6.11 5.38 -8.35
N GLY A 114 -6.58 5.73 -7.15
CA GLY A 114 -7.76 5.13 -6.53
C GLY A 114 -7.46 3.92 -5.63
N LEU A 115 -6.19 3.64 -5.33
CA LEU A 115 -5.78 2.60 -4.39
C LEU A 115 -5.54 3.20 -3.00
N ILE A 116 -6.10 2.58 -1.97
CA ILE A 116 -5.90 2.97 -0.57
C ILE A 116 -5.08 1.86 0.10
N ILE A 117 -3.92 2.21 0.62
CA ILE A 117 -3.07 1.26 1.31
C ILE A 117 -3.33 1.36 2.82
N ASN A 118 -3.91 0.33 3.40
CA ASN A 118 -4.21 0.29 4.82
C ASN A 118 -2.96 0.15 5.69
N HIS A 119 -3.13 0.15 7.00
CA HIS A 119 -2.02 0.07 7.96
C HIS A 119 -1.26 -1.27 7.93
N ARG A 120 -1.89 -2.33 7.41
CA ARG A 120 -1.28 -3.65 7.24
C ARG A 120 -0.58 -3.81 5.88
N GLY A 121 -0.70 -2.82 4.98
CA GLY A 121 -0.11 -2.86 3.65
C GLY A 121 -1.02 -3.44 2.56
N PHE A 122 -2.24 -3.85 2.89
CA PHE A 122 -3.19 -4.34 1.89
C PHE A 122 -3.83 -3.19 1.11
N THR A 123 -4.17 -3.48 -0.14
CA THR A 123 -4.89 -2.57 -1.01
C THR A 123 -6.38 -2.62 -0.72
N GLU A 124 -6.94 -1.46 -0.50
CA GLU A 124 -8.36 -1.14 -0.48
C GLU A 124 -8.65 -0.18 -1.64
N TYR A 125 -9.90 0.00 -2.00
CA TYR A 125 -10.25 0.77 -3.19
C TYR A 125 -11.11 1.98 -2.81
N ALA A 126 -10.85 3.13 -3.45
CA ALA A 126 -11.62 4.34 -3.21
C ALA A 126 -13.08 4.15 -3.65
N ALA A 127 -14.01 4.72 -2.88
CA ALA A 127 -15.41 4.78 -3.26
C ALA A 127 -15.60 5.81 -4.38
N GLY A 128 -16.54 5.53 -5.31
CA GLY A 128 -16.84 6.40 -6.42
C GLY A 128 -15.85 6.27 -7.60
N GLU A 129 -15.89 7.26 -8.46
CA GLU A 129 -15.00 7.28 -9.63
C GLU A 129 -13.53 7.41 -9.22
N SER A 130 -12.70 6.59 -9.82
CA SER A 130 -11.25 6.64 -9.63
C SER A 130 -10.55 6.24 -10.93
N ALA A 131 -9.29 6.65 -11.07
CA ALA A 131 -8.51 6.30 -12.25
C ALA A 131 -8.45 4.78 -12.47
N PHE A 132 -8.34 4.00 -11.40
CA PHE A 132 -8.37 2.53 -11.45
C PHE A 132 -9.71 1.98 -11.94
N ILE A 133 -10.83 2.46 -11.40
CA ILE A 133 -12.17 2.03 -11.85
C ILE A 133 -12.41 2.41 -13.31
N ASN A 134 -12.05 3.64 -13.69
CA ASN A 134 -12.25 4.14 -15.05
C ASN A 134 -11.50 3.30 -16.08
N ILE A 135 -10.25 2.89 -15.80
CA ILE A 135 -9.51 2.03 -16.73
C ILE A 135 -10.10 0.62 -16.79
N LEU A 136 -10.52 0.03 -15.67
CA LEU A 136 -11.18 -1.27 -15.68
C LEU A 136 -12.45 -1.24 -16.54
N THR A 137 -13.28 -0.22 -16.36
CA THR A 137 -14.51 -0.01 -17.14
C THR A 137 -14.21 0.23 -18.62
N LYS A 138 -13.20 1.04 -18.94
CA LYS A 138 -12.75 1.30 -20.32
C LYS A 138 -12.42 -0.01 -21.07
N TYR A 139 -11.82 -0.97 -20.38
CA TYR A 139 -11.45 -2.25 -20.96
C TYR A 139 -12.45 -3.39 -20.67
N GLY A 140 -13.67 -3.07 -20.25
CA GLY A 140 -14.77 -4.03 -20.11
C GLY A 140 -14.64 -5.01 -18.96
N VAL A 141 -13.85 -4.70 -17.93
CA VAL A 141 -13.70 -5.57 -16.76
C VAL A 141 -14.95 -5.50 -15.90
N SER A 142 -15.55 -6.65 -15.60
CA SER A 142 -16.67 -6.73 -14.67
C SER A 142 -16.26 -6.30 -13.26
N LEU A 143 -17.00 -5.37 -12.69
CA LEU A 143 -16.86 -4.92 -11.30
C LEU A 143 -17.81 -5.67 -10.34
N ALA A 144 -18.31 -6.84 -10.74
CA ALA A 144 -19.14 -7.67 -9.87
C ALA A 144 -18.41 -7.96 -8.55
N GLY A 145 -19.08 -7.74 -7.43
CA GLY A 145 -18.49 -7.89 -6.09
C GLY A 145 -17.44 -6.83 -5.73
N PHE A 146 -17.30 -5.76 -6.54
CA PHE A 146 -16.44 -4.65 -6.17
C PHE A 146 -16.97 -3.98 -4.89
N SER A 147 -16.14 -3.99 -3.86
CA SER A 147 -16.43 -3.32 -2.60
C SER A 147 -15.45 -2.17 -2.41
N ALA A 148 -15.94 -0.96 -2.56
CA ALA A 148 -15.18 0.22 -2.21
C ALA A 148 -15.14 0.37 -0.69
N THR A 149 -13.96 0.61 -0.15
CA THR A 149 -13.83 1.01 1.24
C THR A 149 -14.25 2.48 1.35
N PRO A 150 -15.23 2.84 2.20
CA PRO A 150 -15.52 4.24 2.44
C PRO A 150 -14.23 4.96 2.80
N SER A 151 -13.97 6.11 2.20
CA SER A 151 -12.83 6.95 2.55
C SER A 151 -13.04 7.53 3.95
N THR A 152 -13.03 6.65 4.94
CA THR A 152 -12.87 7.09 6.32
C THR A 152 -11.44 7.61 6.40
N THR A 153 -11.31 8.90 6.65
CA THR A 153 -10.09 9.46 7.22
C THR A 153 -9.82 8.66 8.47
N VAL A 154 -8.99 7.61 8.33
CA VAL A 154 -8.56 6.82 9.48
C VAL A 154 -7.80 7.81 10.34
N SER A 155 -8.45 8.31 11.37
CA SER A 155 -7.77 9.01 12.45
C SER A 155 -6.69 8.03 12.90
N ARG A 156 -5.43 8.43 12.75
CA ARG A 156 -4.31 7.61 13.21
C ARG A 156 -4.62 7.22 14.64
N PRO A 157 -4.62 5.93 14.99
CA PRO A 157 -4.72 5.56 16.39
C PRO A 157 -3.66 6.36 17.10
N GLY A 158 -4.08 7.16 18.08
CA GLY A 158 -3.20 8.05 18.82
C GLY A 158 -1.98 7.26 19.30
N SER A 159 -0.83 7.90 19.29
CA SER A 159 0.41 7.28 19.76
C SER A 159 0.14 6.57 21.11
N LYS A 160 0.43 5.27 21.17
CA LYS A 160 0.35 4.50 22.44
C LYS A 160 1.33 5.03 23.49
N LEU A 161 2.23 5.92 23.07
CA LEU A 161 3.18 6.59 23.95
C LEU A 161 2.48 7.69 24.72
N LYS A 162 2.62 7.65 26.04
CA LYS A 162 2.09 8.67 26.95
C LYS A 162 2.98 9.89 26.89
N LEU A 163 2.36 11.06 26.85
CA LEU A 163 3.04 12.35 26.85
C LEU A 163 3.27 12.78 28.31
N TYR A 164 4.52 13.04 28.66
CA TYR A 164 4.90 13.66 29.92
C TYR A 164 5.55 15.01 29.62
N GLN A 165 5.27 15.99 30.47
CA GLN A 165 5.79 17.33 30.34
C GLN A 165 6.32 17.82 31.69
N CYS A 166 7.48 18.49 31.67
CA CYS A 166 7.99 19.15 32.85
C CYS A 166 7.50 20.62 32.92
N PRO A 167 7.60 21.31 34.06
CA PRO A 167 7.18 22.70 34.22
C PRO A 167 7.83 23.67 33.23
N CYS A 168 9.07 23.41 32.81
CA CYS A 168 9.76 24.25 31.81
C CYS A 168 9.30 24.02 30.36
N GLY A 169 8.35 23.10 30.12
CA GLY A 169 7.78 22.86 28.80
C GLY A 169 8.42 21.72 28.01
N VAL A 170 9.53 21.14 28.47
CA VAL A 170 10.14 19.98 27.80
C VAL A 170 9.17 18.80 27.78
N LYS A 171 9.02 18.14 26.63
CA LYS A 171 8.06 17.06 26.39
C LYS A 171 8.77 15.77 26.05
N VAL A 172 8.39 14.67 26.69
CA VAL A 172 8.86 13.30 26.37
C VAL A 172 7.68 12.39 26.13
N ARG A 173 7.84 11.42 25.21
CA ARG A 173 6.83 10.40 24.93
C ARG A 173 7.40 9.03 25.21
N ILE A 174 6.77 8.28 26.12
CA ILE A 174 7.23 6.97 26.55
C ILE A 174 6.09 5.94 26.62
N GLY A 175 6.43 4.65 26.46
CA GLY A 175 5.45 3.55 26.51
C GLY A 175 5.01 3.13 27.91
N ARG A 176 5.67 3.61 28.97
CA ARG A 176 5.37 3.22 30.36
C ARG A 176 4.26 4.08 30.95
N SER A 177 3.46 3.47 31.86
CA SER A 177 2.38 4.18 32.56
C SER A 177 2.87 5.00 33.75
N ARG A 178 4.04 4.68 34.29
CA ARG A 178 4.69 5.42 35.37
C ARG A 178 6.07 5.85 34.87
N PHE A 179 6.35 7.12 34.99
CA PHE A 179 7.62 7.71 34.61
C PHE A 179 8.03 8.74 35.65
N ASN A 180 8.97 8.34 36.49
CA ASN A 180 9.56 9.21 37.51
C ASN A 180 10.92 9.66 36.99
N ALA A 181 10.99 10.90 36.52
CA ALA A 181 12.21 11.52 36.06
C ALA A 181 12.20 13.01 36.37
N LYS A 182 13.38 13.56 36.55
CA LYS A 182 13.60 15.00 36.66
C LYS A 182 14.13 15.56 35.35
N CYS A 183 13.75 16.75 35.03
CA CYS A 183 14.31 17.50 33.92
C CYS A 183 15.70 18.03 34.31
N LEU A 184 16.69 17.83 33.49
CA LEU A 184 18.05 18.30 33.75
C LEU A 184 18.17 19.85 33.60
N ASP A 185 17.21 20.46 32.87
CA ASP A 185 17.25 21.91 32.62
C ASP A 185 16.63 22.74 33.77
N CYS A 186 15.66 22.19 34.50
CA CYS A 186 14.90 22.93 35.50
C CYS A 186 14.64 22.18 36.79
N ASP A 187 15.22 20.96 36.98
CA ASP A 187 14.97 20.06 38.12
C ASP A 187 13.50 19.69 38.36
N GLY A 188 12.59 20.13 37.52
CA GLY A 188 11.17 19.83 37.60
C GLY A 188 10.89 18.35 37.28
N VAL A 189 9.84 17.78 37.94
CA VAL A 189 9.39 16.41 37.69
C VAL A 189 8.48 16.40 36.47
N PHE A 190 8.65 15.37 35.62
CA PHE A 190 7.75 15.16 34.48
C PHE A 190 6.39 14.64 34.91
N VAL A 191 5.32 15.33 34.48
CA VAL A 191 3.93 14.99 34.80
C VAL A 191 3.21 14.47 33.57
N LEU A 192 2.42 13.41 33.73
CA LEU A 192 1.59 12.85 32.65
C LEU A 192 0.56 13.87 32.19
N GLN A 193 0.52 14.13 30.88
CA GLN A 193 -0.49 14.98 30.26
C GLN A 193 -1.70 14.15 29.85
N ALA A 194 -2.90 14.64 30.18
CA ALA A 194 -4.13 14.04 29.71
C ALA A 194 -4.22 14.08 28.18
N PRO A 195 -4.85 13.10 27.52
CA PRO A 195 -5.11 13.17 26.08
C PRO A 195 -5.94 14.43 25.78
N THR A 196 -5.43 15.31 24.93
CA THR A 196 -6.22 16.46 24.47
C THR A 196 -7.33 15.94 23.58
N LEU A 197 -8.58 16.07 23.99
CA LEU A 197 -9.74 15.78 23.16
C LEU A 197 -9.69 16.70 21.93
N PRO A 198 -9.95 16.19 20.71
CA PRO A 198 -10.04 17.03 19.54
C PRO A 198 -11.15 18.06 19.74
N GLN A 199 -10.81 19.33 19.64
CA GLN A 199 -11.79 20.43 19.62
C GLN A 199 -12.68 20.27 18.39
N PRO A 200 -14.01 20.45 18.51
CA PRO A 200 -14.89 20.47 17.35
C PRO A 200 -14.45 21.61 16.43
N SER A 201 -14.28 21.28 15.14
CA SER A 201 -13.95 22.30 14.12
C SER A 201 -15.01 23.40 14.15
N ARG A 202 -14.60 24.63 14.41
CA ARG A 202 -15.46 25.80 14.23
C ARG A 202 -15.86 25.84 12.75
N SER A 203 -17.13 25.67 12.48
CA SER A 203 -17.71 25.96 11.17
C SER A 203 -17.49 27.44 10.86
N PRO A 204 -17.08 27.82 9.65
CA PRO A 204 -17.07 29.22 9.27
C PRO A 204 -18.52 29.73 9.27
N VAL A 205 -18.76 30.76 10.04
CA VAL A 205 -20.00 31.56 9.94
C VAL A 205 -19.93 32.32 8.62
N LEU A 206 -20.96 32.17 7.81
CA LEU A 206 -21.21 32.91 6.57
C LEU A 206 -21.25 34.41 6.80
#